data_bc7b2c5245fccd66c0c835b1726a9686
#
_entry.id   bc7b2c5245fccd66c0c835b1726a9686
#
_cell.length_a   1.000
_cell.length_b   1.000
_cell.length_c   1.000
_cell.angle_alpha   90.00
_cell.angle_beta   90.00
_cell.angle_gamma   90.00
#
_symmetry.space_group_name_H-M   'P 1'
#
loop_
_entity.id
_entity.type
_entity.pdbx_description
1 polymer ?
#
loop_
_entity_poly.entity_id
_entity_poly.type
_entity_poly.pdbx_seq_one_letter_code
_entity_poly.pdbx_strand_id
1 'polypeptide(L)'
;MTKASALSMQFFFVVSLFFLSGCATMNPAYEKPSVELVSFKALPTNGFEQNFEIGLKLTNPNNFDLPFNGISYQLSVAGETLAHGVASNIPTAEAYGESRFVVSVSTGLIMGIRVISALMNSKGKDISYQLKAKLDIDIPFVPRLTIIQDGIIPLGQKAR
;
A
#
# COMPACT_ATOMS: atom_id res chain seq x y z
N MET A 1 37.64 55.50 -2.25
CA MET A 1 36.60 54.79 -1.41
C MET A 1 35.85 53.70 -2.16
N THR A 2 36.41 53.03 -3.17
CA THR A 2 35.69 52.12 -4.05
C THR A 2 36.15 50.65 -3.99
N LYS A 3 37.26 50.32 -3.32
CA LYS A 3 37.74 48.92 -3.21
C LYS A 3 37.13 48.12 -2.05
N ALA A 4 36.72 48.77 -0.98
CA ALA A 4 36.13 48.10 0.18
C ALA A 4 34.68 47.61 -0.08
N SER A 5 33.91 48.35 -0.89
CA SER A 5 32.53 47.99 -1.24
C SER A 5 32.49 46.79 -2.20
N ALA A 6 33.46 46.66 -3.11
CA ALA A 6 33.54 45.51 -4.02
C ALA A 6 33.91 44.21 -3.30
N LEU A 7 34.81 44.28 -2.31
CA LEU A 7 35.17 43.10 -1.50
C LEU A 7 34.01 42.61 -0.63
N SER A 8 33.25 43.54 -0.06
CA SER A 8 32.08 43.23 0.75
C SER A 8 30.96 42.55 -0.10
N MET A 9 30.75 43.04 -1.32
CA MET A 9 29.75 42.51 -2.24
C MET A 9 30.14 41.11 -2.75
N GLN A 10 31.44 40.89 -2.98
CA GLN A 10 31.98 39.61 -3.41
C GLN A 10 31.90 38.56 -2.29
N PHE A 11 32.12 38.94 -1.03
CA PHE A 11 31.99 38.10 0.13
C PHE A 11 30.53 37.67 0.36
N PHE A 12 29.57 38.58 0.19
CA PHE A 12 28.14 38.29 0.29
C PHE A 12 27.66 37.33 -0.79
N PHE A 13 28.19 37.43 -2.00
CA PHE A 13 27.86 36.54 -3.11
C PHE A 13 28.40 35.14 -2.91
N VAL A 14 29.62 34.98 -2.38
CA VAL A 14 30.22 33.67 -2.06
C VAL A 14 29.50 33.00 -0.89
N VAL A 15 29.11 33.76 0.14
CA VAL A 15 28.32 33.21 1.27
C VAL A 15 26.92 32.80 0.80
N SER A 16 26.29 33.53 -0.11
CA SER A 16 24.98 33.16 -0.68
C SER A 16 25.03 31.88 -1.51
N LEU A 17 26.14 31.58 -2.19
CA LEU A 17 26.30 30.34 -2.94
C LEU A 17 26.41 29.08 -2.02
N PHE A 18 26.91 29.26 -0.81
CA PHE A 18 27.02 28.15 0.16
C PHE A 18 25.68 27.73 0.75
N PHE A 19 24.66 28.59 0.73
CA PHE A 19 23.32 28.25 1.23
C PHE A 19 22.43 27.52 0.22
N LEU A 20 22.82 27.40 -1.06
CA LEU A 20 22.06 26.68 -2.07
C LEU A 20 22.40 25.18 -2.18
N SER A 21 23.37 24.69 -1.43
CA SER A 21 23.73 23.25 -1.42
C SER A 21 22.94 22.42 -0.41
N GLY A 22 21.78 22.89 0.05
CA GLY A 22 20.79 22.10 0.75
C GLY A 22 20.08 21.11 -0.18
N CYS A 23 20.81 20.20 -0.80
CA CYS A 23 20.19 19.04 -1.41
C CYS A 23 19.55 18.23 -0.30
N ALA A 24 18.21 18.25 -0.25
CA ALA A 24 17.45 17.25 0.43
C ALA A 24 17.89 15.89 -0.13
N THR A 25 18.72 15.18 0.62
CA THR A 25 18.97 13.76 0.40
C THR A 25 17.66 13.03 0.68
N MET A 26 16.75 13.01 -0.29
CA MET A 26 15.79 11.95 -0.39
C MET A 26 16.63 10.68 -0.41
N ASN A 27 16.46 9.83 0.60
CA ASN A 27 17.21 8.60 0.71
C ASN A 27 17.10 7.83 -0.62
N PRO A 28 18.14 7.77 -1.46
CA PRO A 28 18.04 7.19 -2.80
C PRO A 28 17.84 5.65 -2.77
N ALA A 29 17.80 5.07 -1.58
CA ALA A 29 17.68 3.65 -1.37
C ALA A 29 16.27 3.19 -0.95
N TYR A 30 15.27 4.09 -0.87
CA TYR A 30 13.89 3.67 -0.55
C TYR A 30 13.20 3.08 -1.77
N GLU A 31 12.91 1.79 -1.72
CA GLU A 31 12.10 1.09 -2.71
C GLU A 31 10.68 0.90 -2.19
N LYS A 32 9.70 1.06 -3.09
CA LYS A 32 8.29 0.91 -2.71
C LYS A 32 8.00 -0.54 -2.34
N PRO A 33 7.41 -0.82 -1.16
CA PRO A 33 6.91 -2.14 -0.85
C PRO A 33 5.75 -2.52 -1.79
N SER A 34 5.55 -3.81 -1.99
CA SER A 34 4.40 -4.35 -2.72
C SER A 34 3.38 -4.94 -1.76
N VAL A 35 2.09 -4.90 -2.16
CA VAL A 35 1.00 -5.55 -1.43
C VAL A 35 0.22 -6.41 -2.40
N GLU A 36 0.14 -7.71 -2.11
CA GLU A 36 -0.53 -8.69 -2.96
C GLU A 36 -1.69 -9.35 -2.20
N LEU A 37 -2.75 -9.70 -2.92
CA LEU A 37 -3.81 -10.54 -2.41
C LEU A 37 -3.38 -12.00 -2.55
N VAL A 38 -3.28 -12.71 -1.41
CA VAL A 38 -2.83 -14.11 -1.38
C VAL A 38 -3.93 -15.10 -1.02
N SER A 39 -5.04 -14.64 -0.44
CA SER A 39 -6.22 -15.48 -0.21
C SER A 39 -7.50 -14.66 -0.25
N PHE A 40 -8.57 -15.29 -0.70
CA PHE A 40 -9.91 -14.72 -0.74
C PHE A 40 -10.92 -15.78 -0.35
N LYS A 41 -11.69 -15.52 0.72
CA LYS A 41 -12.64 -16.48 1.27
C LYS A 41 -13.97 -15.78 1.56
N ALA A 42 -15.05 -16.29 1.00
CA ALA A 42 -16.38 -15.90 1.40
C ALA A 42 -16.72 -16.52 2.77
N LEU A 43 -17.21 -15.71 3.67
CA LEU A 43 -17.71 -16.12 4.98
C LEU A 43 -19.24 -16.22 4.96
N PRO A 44 -19.86 -16.81 5.99
CA PRO A 44 -21.31 -16.78 6.14
C PRO A 44 -21.85 -15.36 6.12
N THR A 45 -23.00 -15.17 5.50
CA THR A 45 -23.74 -13.90 5.51
C THR A 45 -24.22 -13.56 6.92
N ASN A 46 -24.23 -12.29 7.25
CA ASN A 46 -24.83 -11.78 8.48
C ASN A 46 -25.91 -10.74 8.14
N GLY A 47 -27.16 -11.12 8.29
CA GLY A 47 -28.29 -10.27 7.90
C GLY A 47 -28.24 -9.96 6.40
N PHE A 48 -28.14 -8.68 6.06
CA PHE A 48 -28.06 -8.20 4.69
C PHE A 48 -26.61 -7.92 4.20
N GLU A 49 -25.64 -8.44 4.92
CA GLU A 49 -24.22 -8.27 4.58
C GLU A 49 -23.57 -9.61 4.20
N GLN A 50 -22.81 -9.60 3.13
CA GLN A 50 -21.89 -10.67 2.78
C GLN A 50 -20.50 -10.33 3.31
N ASN A 51 -19.93 -11.24 4.08
CA ASN A 51 -18.61 -11.09 4.66
C ASN A 51 -17.56 -11.87 3.85
N PHE A 52 -16.37 -11.29 3.78
CA PHE A 52 -15.19 -11.92 3.17
C PHE A 52 -13.98 -11.76 4.08
N GLU A 53 -13.12 -12.75 4.00
CA GLU A 53 -11.78 -12.74 4.60
C GLU A 53 -10.75 -12.65 3.48
N ILE A 54 -9.87 -11.67 3.56
CA ILE A 54 -8.88 -11.36 2.53
C ILE A 54 -7.50 -11.43 3.16
N GLY A 55 -6.69 -12.37 2.71
CA GLY A 55 -5.28 -12.44 3.09
C GLY A 55 -4.43 -11.54 2.19
N LEU A 56 -3.64 -10.68 2.82
CA LEU A 56 -2.72 -9.79 2.16
C LEU A 56 -1.28 -10.15 2.53
N LYS A 57 -0.39 -10.07 1.56
CA LYS A 57 1.05 -10.20 1.71
C LYS A 57 1.71 -8.89 1.34
N LEU A 58 2.50 -8.36 2.23
CA LEU A 58 3.30 -7.16 2.03
C LEU A 58 4.77 -7.59 1.95
N THR A 59 5.47 -7.17 0.91
CA THR A 59 6.90 -7.44 0.72
C THR A 59 7.68 -6.15 0.85
N ASN A 60 8.69 -6.15 1.70
CA ASN A 60 9.61 -5.04 1.94
C ASN A 60 10.93 -5.27 1.20
N PRO A 61 11.21 -4.53 0.11
CA PRO A 61 12.48 -4.63 -0.60
C PRO A 61 13.63 -3.84 0.05
N ASN A 62 13.36 -3.11 1.14
CA ASN A 62 14.33 -2.24 1.78
C ASN A 62 15.20 -2.98 2.80
N ASN A 63 16.38 -2.45 3.07
CA ASN A 63 17.34 -2.97 4.06
C ASN A 63 17.04 -2.51 5.50
N PHE A 64 15.83 -2.01 5.76
CA PHE A 64 15.34 -1.59 7.07
C PHE A 64 13.88 -2.00 7.24
N ASP A 65 13.47 -2.14 8.50
CA ASP A 65 12.12 -2.53 8.86
C ASP A 65 11.09 -1.44 8.49
N LEU A 66 9.92 -1.87 8.05
CA LEU A 66 8.78 -1.00 7.77
C LEU A 66 7.70 -1.24 8.82
N PRO A 67 7.65 -0.43 9.88
CA PRO A 67 6.53 -0.40 10.81
C PRO A 67 5.35 0.35 10.19
N PHE A 68 4.12 -0.09 10.46
CA PHE A 68 2.90 0.49 9.91
C PHE A 68 1.96 0.96 11.02
N ASN A 69 1.48 2.19 10.91
CA ASN A 69 0.37 2.69 11.73
C ASN A 69 -0.97 2.16 11.23
N GLY A 70 -1.08 1.90 9.94
CA GLY A 70 -2.30 1.38 9.34
C GLY A 70 -2.28 1.32 7.82
N ILE A 71 -3.33 0.71 7.30
CA ILE A 71 -3.63 0.63 5.88
C ILE A 71 -5.07 1.04 5.63
N SER A 72 -5.32 1.85 4.61
CA SER A 72 -6.64 1.93 4.00
C SER A 72 -6.61 1.24 2.65
N TYR A 73 -7.63 0.47 2.35
CA TYR A 73 -7.67 -0.32 1.13
C TYR A 73 -9.02 -0.20 0.42
N GLN A 74 -8.96 -0.36 -0.88
CA GLN A 74 -10.11 -0.57 -1.76
C GLN A 74 -9.82 -1.79 -2.62
N LEU A 75 -10.74 -2.75 -2.62
CA LEU A 75 -10.66 -3.96 -3.42
C LEU A 75 -11.76 -3.96 -4.47
N SER A 76 -11.38 -4.14 -5.71
CA SER A 76 -12.30 -4.41 -6.82
C SER A 76 -12.06 -5.83 -7.33
N VAL A 77 -13.13 -6.55 -7.64
CA VAL A 77 -13.10 -7.94 -8.14
C VAL A 77 -13.98 -8.02 -9.37
N ALA A 78 -13.47 -8.60 -10.44
CA ALA A 78 -14.17 -8.69 -11.73
C ALA A 78 -14.68 -7.31 -12.24
N GLY A 79 -13.95 -6.23 -11.97
CA GLY A 79 -14.30 -4.86 -12.34
C GLY A 79 -15.29 -4.15 -11.40
N GLU A 80 -15.86 -4.84 -10.42
CA GLU A 80 -16.78 -4.27 -9.43
C GLU A 80 -16.07 -3.94 -8.13
N THR A 81 -16.29 -2.75 -7.57
CA THR A 81 -15.75 -2.41 -6.24
C THR A 81 -16.47 -3.23 -5.17
N LEU A 82 -15.77 -4.22 -4.62
CA LEU A 82 -16.29 -5.11 -3.59
C LEU A 82 -16.36 -4.42 -2.24
N ALA A 83 -15.26 -3.75 -1.88
CA ALA A 83 -15.12 -3.19 -0.54
C ALA A 83 -14.04 -2.12 -0.46
N HIS A 84 -14.18 -1.32 0.59
CA HIS A 84 -13.13 -0.43 1.08
C HIS A 84 -13.11 -0.50 2.61
N GLY A 85 -11.93 -0.28 3.19
CA GLY A 85 -11.80 -0.38 4.63
C GLY A 85 -10.46 0.14 5.14
N VAL A 86 -10.27 -0.01 6.44
CA VAL A 86 -9.04 0.33 7.16
C VAL A 86 -8.67 -0.83 8.08
N ALA A 87 -7.36 -1.02 8.27
CA ALA A 87 -6.83 -1.92 9.28
C ALA A 87 -5.62 -1.29 9.96
N SER A 88 -5.49 -1.49 11.28
CA SER A 88 -4.41 -0.90 12.09
C SER A 88 -3.42 -1.95 12.65
N ASN A 89 -3.83 -3.21 12.75
CA ASN A 89 -2.98 -4.27 13.28
C ASN A 89 -2.20 -4.97 12.16
N ILE A 90 -1.27 -4.21 11.55
CA ILE A 90 -0.42 -4.74 10.49
C ILE A 90 0.93 -5.07 11.10
N PRO A 91 1.40 -6.32 10.99
CA PRO A 91 2.74 -6.66 11.46
C PRO A 91 3.81 -5.86 10.70
N THR A 92 4.87 -5.49 11.40
CA THR A 92 6.05 -4.87 10.79
C THR A 92 6.60 -5.79 9.69
N ALA A 93 6.93 -5.21 8.55
CA ALA A 93 7.68 -5.95 7.54
C ALA A 93 9.17 -5.75 7.78
N GLU A 94 9.85 -6.81 8.21
CA GLU A 94 11.29 -6.80 8.45
C GLU A 94 12.08 -6.45 7.18
N ALA A 95 13.33 -6.02 7.36
CA ALA A 95 14.24 -5.73 6.24
C ALA A 95 14.33 -6.94 5.29
N TYR A 96 14.10 -6.71 3.99
CA TYR A 96 14.05 -7.74 2.95
C TYR A 96 13.05 -8.88 3.23
N GLY A 97 12.06 -8.62 4.10
CA GLY A 97 11.09 -9.59 4.58
C GLY A 97 9.69 -9.43 4.00
N GLU A 98 8.83 -10.34 4.43
CA GLU A 98 7.40 -10.34 4.12
C GLU A 98 6.58 -10.25 5.40
N SER A 99 5.47 -9.51 5.35
CA SER A 99 4.46 -9.47 6.40
C SER A 99 3.13 -9.96 5.82
N ARG A 100 2.43 -10.84 6.56
CA ARG A 100 1.13 -11.39 6.15
C ARG A 100 0.09 -11.07 7.20
N PHE A 101 -1.05 -10.59 6.75
CA PHE A 101 -2.17 -10.26 7.62
C PHE A 101 -3.50 -10.47 6.91
N VAL A 102 -4.56 -10.54 7.70
CA VAL A 102 -5.91 -10.76 7.20
C VAL A 102 -6.76 -9.55 7.50
N VAL A 103 -7.56 -9.13 6.53
CA VAL A 103 -8.58 -8.11 6.70
C VAL A 103 -9.96 -8.72 6.47
N SER A 104 -10.91 -8.37 7.33
CA SER A 104 -12.30 -8.76 7.17
C SER A 104 -13.06 -7.62 6.49
N VAL A 105 -13.87 -7.97 5.51
CA VAL A 105 -14.60 -7.04 4.67
C VAL A 105 -16.06 -7.42 4.66
N SER A 106 -16.94 -6.45 4.87
CA SER A 106 -18.38 -6.60 4.71
C SER A 106 -18.86 -5.77 3.53
N THR A 107 -19.75 -6.31 2.73
CA THR A 107 -20.41 -5.61 1.62
C THR A 107 -21.88 -5.93 1.61
N GLY A 108 -22.68 -5.04 1.00
CA GLY A 108 -24.12 -5.29 0.86
C GLY A 108 -24.39 -6.60 0.10
N LEU A 109 -25.43 -7.30 0.49
CA LEU A 109 -25.74 -8.66 -0.01
C LEU A 109 -25.81 -8.73 -1.54
N ILE A 110 -26.36 -7.72 -2.21
CA ILE A 110 -26.50 -7.71 -3.68
C ILE A 110 -25.10 -7.71 -4.34
N MET A 111 -24.19 -6.90 -3.84
CA MET A 111 -22.81 -6.84 -4.35
C MET A 111 -22.06 -8.14 -4.03
N GLY A 112 -22.21 -8.65 -2.81
CA GLY A 112 -21.64 -9.93 -2.40
C GLY A 112 -22.07 -11.08 -3.31
N ILE A 113 -23.37 -11.18 -3.61
CA ILE A 113 -23.92 -12.21 -4.52
C ILE A 113 -23.35 -12.07 -5.93
N ARG A 114 -23.19 -10.85 -6.46
CA ARG A 114 -22.58 -10.60 -7.78
C ARG A 114 -21.16 -11.15 -7.83
N VAL A 115 -20.34 -10.85 -6.81
CA VAL A 115 -18.95 -11.34 -6.75
C VAL A 115 -18.92 -12.86 -6.60
N ILE A 116 -19.71 -13.44 -5.72
CA ILE A 116 -19.81 -14.92 -5.57
C ILE A 116 -20.25 -15.55 -6.88
N SER A 117 -21.25 -15.00 -7.55
CA SER A 117 -21.72 -15.50 -8.85
C SER A 117 -20.61 -15.40 -9.92
N ALA A 118 -19.84 -14.33 -9.95
CA ALA A 118 -18.69 -14.20 -10.85
C ALA A 118 -17.63 -15.28 -10.56
N LEU A 119 -17.31 -15.52 -9.28
CA LEU A 119 -16.41 -16.58 -8.85
C LEU A 119 -16.91 -17.97 -9.27
N MET A 120 -18.18 -18.27 -9.08
CA MET A 120 -18.77 -19.56 -9.46
C MET A 120 -18.87 -19.75 -10.99
N ASN A 121 -19.20 -18.71 -11.72
CA ASN A 121 -19.35 -18.76 -13.18
C ASN A 121 -18.01 -18.73 -13.92
N SER A 122 -16.90 -18.45 -13.24
CA SER A 122 -15.57 -18.41 -13.85
C SER A 122 -15.12 -19.76 -14.40
N LYS A 123 -15.77 -20.89 -13.97
CA LYS A 123 -15.43 -22.26 -14.39
C LYS A 123 -13.93 -22.55 -14.34
N GLY A 124 -13.23 -22.03 -13.31
CA GLY A 124 -11.80 -22.15 -13.16
C GLY A 124 -10.99 -21.17 -14.02
N LYS A 125 -11.65 -20.17 -14.67
CA LYS A 125 -10.95 -19.05 -15.29
C LYS A 125 -10.51 -18.08 -14.20
N ASP A 126 -9.39 -17.46 -14.47
CA ASP A 126 -8.81 -16.45 -13.61
C ASP A 126 -9.73 -15.25 -13.42
N ILE A 127 -9.95 -14.88 -12.17
CA ILE A 127 -10.73 -13.69 -11.83
C ILE A 127 -9.78 -12.60 -11.43
N SER A 128 -9.80 -11.51 -12.20
CA SER A 128 -8.97 -10.34 -11.92
C SER A 128 -9.44 -9.61 -10.66
N TYR A 129 -8.48 -9.10 -9.90
CA TYR A 129 -8.72 -8.13 -8.86
C TYR A 129 -7.84 -6.89 -9.05
N GLN A 130 -8.26 -5.78 -8.50
CA GLN A 130 -7.45 -4.59 -8.30
C GLN A 130 -7.49 -4.21 -6.83
N LEU A 131 -6.34 -4.16 -6.20
CA LEU A 131 -6.15 -3.69 -4.83
C LEU A 131 -5.48 -2.32 -4.85
N LYS A 132 -6.18 -1.31 -4.33
CA LYS A 132 -5.61 0.00 -4.06
C LYS A 132 -5.38 0.12 -2.56
N ALA A 133 -4.13 0.15 -2.14
CA ALA A 133 -3.74 0.25 -0.75
C ALA A 133 -3.02 1.57 -0.49
N LYS A 134 -3.37 2.24 0.62
CA LYS A 134 -2.62 3.38 1.15
C LYS A 134 -2.03 2.96 2.49
N LEU A 135 -0.72 2.88 2.53
CA LEU A 135 0.05 2.51 3.71
C LEU A 135 0.47 3.76 4.48
N ASP A 136 0.24 3.77 5.77
CA ASP A 136 0.78 4.76 6.70
C ASP A 136 1.99 4.12 7.41
N ILE A 137 3.19 4.53 6.99
CA ILE A 137 4.45 3.98 7.48
C ILE A 137 4.93 4.86 8.63
N ASP A 138 5.25 4.24 9.77
CA ASP A 138 5.72 4.93 10.97
C ASP A 138 7.22 5.23 10.92
N ILE A 139 7.63 5.95 9.89
CA ILE A 139 9.00 6.44 9.71
C ILE A 139 8.95 7.95 9.44
N PRO A 140 9.69 8.77 10.20
CA PRO A 140 9.74 10.21 9.99
C PRO A 140 10.10 10.55 8.54
N PHE A 141 9.39 11.53 7.98
CA PHE A 141 9.58 12.04 6.61
C PHE A 141 9.25 11.08 5.46
N VAL A 142 8.74 9.87 5.75
CA VAL A 142 8.21 8.98 4.72
C VAL A 142 6.74 9.34 4.47
N PRO A 143 6.35 9.76 3.25
CA PRO A 143 4.97 10.08 2.96
C PRO A 143 4.11 8.82 2.92
N ARG A 144 2.81 8.97 3.14
CA ARG A 144 1.84 7.89 2.93
C ARG A 144 1.97 7.35 1.51
N LEU A 145 2.15 6.06 1.41
CA LEU A 145 2.38 5.38 0.15
C LEU A 145 1.08 4.84 -0.44
N THR A 146 0.81 5.16 -1.69
CA THR A 146 -0.29 4.54 -2.44
C THR A 146 0.27 3.48 -3.37
N ILE A 147 -0.24 2.25 -3.23
CA ILE A 147 0.07 1.09 -4.07
C ILE A 147 -1.21 0.72 -4.82
N ILE A 148 -1.09 0.46 -6.10
CA ILE A 148 -2.15 -0.14 -6.93
C ILE A 148 -1.59 -1.43 -7.47
N GLN A 149 -2.24 -2.54 -7.15
CA GLN A 149 -1.84 -3.87 -7.55
C GLN A 149 -3.00 -4.56 -8.26
N ASP A 150 -2.75 -4.98 -9.49
CA ASP A 150 -3.64 -5.84 -10.24
C ASP A 150 -3.15 -7.27 -10.15
N GLY A 151 -4.07 -8.22 -10.10
CA GLY A 151 -3.72 -9.62 -10.01
C GLY A 151 -4.91 -10.54 -10.27
N ILE A 152 -4.69 -11.82 -9.98
CA ILE A 152 -5.66 -12.90 -10.17
C ILE A 152 -5.96 -13.51 -8.80
N ILE A 153 -7.23 -13.74 -8.49
CA ILE A 153 -7.65 -14.38 -7.25
C ILE A 153 -7.22 -15.83 -7.27
N PRO A 154 -6.40 -16.30 -6.33
CA PRO A 154 -5.99 -17.70 -6.23
C PRO A 154 -7.16 -18.55 -5.73
N LEU A 155 -8.00 -19.04 -6.63
CA LEU A 155 -9.09 -19.94 -6.30
C LEU A 155 -8.54 -21.33 -5.95
N GLY A 156 -8.61 -21.70 -4.68
CA GLY A 156 -8.26 -23.04 -4.21
C GLY A 156 -6.96 -23.21 -3.44
N GLN A 157 -6.23 -22.16 -3.13
CA GLN A 157 -5.12 -22.24 -2.17
C GLN A 157 -5.64 -22.06 -0.73
N LYS A 158 -5.57 -23.14 0.04
CA LYS A 158 -5.69 -23.07 1.50
C LYS A 158 -4.53 -22.20 2.01
N ALA A 159 -4.82 -21.11 2.71
CA ALA A 159 -3.80 -20.35 3.43
C ALA A 159 -3.02 -21.34 4.34
N ARG A 160 -1.74 -21.45 4.13
CA ARG A 160 -0.80 -22.16 5.02
C ARG A 160 -0.32 -21.24 6.10
#